data_cb14e9fe31e232a09ed890649539f012
#
_entry.id   cb14e9fe31e232a09ed890649539f012
#
_cell.length_a   1.000
_cell.length_b   1.000
_cell.length_c   1.000
_cell.angle_alpha   90.00
_cell.angle_beta   90.00
_cell.angle_gamma   90.00
#
_symmetry.space_group_name_H-M   'P 1'
#
loop_
_entity.id
_entity.type
_entity.pdbx_description
1 polymer ?
#
loop_
_entity_poly.entity_id
_entity_poly.type
_entity_poly.pdbx_seq_one_letter_code
_entity_poly.pdbx_strand_id
1 'polypeptide(L)'
;MKVAIVHNYYKIRGGEATVVAIESAALEKQGLEVISYDRDNREIDSFSIIEKFSLIRNTAWSKESYKLFRAFLKEHQPDICHVHNFLPLFSPSIFQACQDEGIPVVQTLHNYRLICTNGLLMRKGKICELCLGKSAYQAVTKKCYRNSALQTYAVARMIEKNKKNQTWNENIDGYICLTDFAKSKFKQHGLPEEKLYVKANAVAITEEPPEVEVKPYFVFVGRLTESKGVRLLKEIAKQIDIPIWMVGEGELADELRLQKNILVLGKQPYFETVGLIKNATALILPSLWYEGMPMTILEAFALKTPVITSDLGAMQSIIRHKENGLLFQPGSAKDLIDNLNFVLKNVDAASKMAANGFQDYEELYSIESNMVQLQEIYRSVIAAKAK
;
A
#
# COMPACT_ATOMS: atom_id res chain seq x y z
N MET A 1 25.92 7.55 -3.77
CA MET A 1 24.82 8.13 -2.96
C MET A 1 24.51 7.18 -1.83
N LYS A 2 24.48 7.69 -0.60
CA LYS A 2 24.13 6.94 0.60
C LYS A 2 22.69 7.25 0.99
N VAL A 3 21.84 6.23 1.10
CA VAL A 3 20.41 6.35 1.39
C VAL A 3 20.10 5.73 2.75
N ALA A 4 19.49 6.50 3.65
CA ALA A 4 18.96 5.96 4.90
C ALA A 4 17.49 5.54 4.71
N ILE A 5 17.20 4.26 4.76
CA ILE A 5 15.85 3.72 4.74
C ILE A 5 15.31 3.65 6.16
N VAL A 6 14.18 4.33 6.41
CA VAL A 6 13.55 4.40 7.74
C VAL A 6 12.21 3.70 7.72
N HIS A 7 12.07 2.64 8.53
CA HIS A 7 10.84 1.86 8.55
C HIS A 7 10.47 1.33 9.93
N ASN A 8 9.20 1.49 10.30
CA ASN A 8 8.62 0.86 11.48
C ASN A 8 7.72 -0.31 11.06
N TYR A 9 8.22 -1.53 11.22
CA TYR A 9 7.52 -2.74 10.83
C TYR A 9 6.24 -2.98 11.64
N TYR A 10 5.16 -3.34 10.96
CA TYR A 10 3.95 -3.84 11.62
C TYR A 10 4.16 -5.25 12.17
N LYS A 11 3.42 -5.61 13.24
CA LYS A 11 3.45 -6.96 13.83
C LYS A 11 3.16 -8.07 12.81
N ILE A 12 2.20 -7.81 11.92
CA ILE A 12 1.88 -8.67 10.78
C ILE A 12 2.46 -7.96 9.55
N ARG A 13 3.50 -8.52 8.97
CA ARG A 13 4.14 -7.99 7.79
C ARG A 13 3.19 -8.10 6.59
N GLY A 14 3.09 -7.07 5.80
CA GLY A 14 2.27 -6.98 4.60
C GLY A 14 3.05 -6.39 3.43
N GLY A 15 2.35 -6.01 2.37
CA GLY A 15 2.96 -5.48 1.14
C GLY A 15 3.94 -4.32 1.35
N GLU A 16 3.71 -3.45 2.33
CA GLU A 16 4.63 -2.35 2.67
C GLU A 16 6.02 -2.86 3.06
N ALA A 17 6.11 -3.91 3.90
CA ALA A 17 7.38 -4.50 4.29
C ALA A 17 8.10 -5.19 3.11
N THR A 18 7.34 -5.79 2.20
CA THR A 18 7.86 -6.38 0.96
C THR A 18 8.45 -5.30 0.05
N VAL A 19 7.76 -4.17 -0.11
CA VAL A 19 8.23 -3.03 -0.90
C VAL A 19 9.56 -2.49 -0.35
N VAL A 20 9.66 -2.29 0.98
CA VAL A 20 10.89 -1.83 1.62
C VAL A 20 12.06 -2.77 1.31
N ALA A 21 11.84 -4.09 1.43
CA ALA A 21 12.88 -5.08 1.15
C ALA A 21 13.30 -5.09 -0.33
N ILE A 22 12.33 -5.01 -1.26
CA ILE A 22 12.59 -4.95 -2.70
C ILE A 22 13.38 -3.68 -3.06
N GLU A 23 12.94 -2.51 -2.58
CA GLU A 23 13.61 -1.24 -2.88
C GLU A 23 15.02 -1.18 -2.30
N SER A 24 15.23 -1.62 -1.04
CA SER A 24 16.55 -1.66 -0.43
C SER A 24 17.52 -2.54 -1.23
N ALA A 25 17.12 -3.78 -1.53
CA ALA A 25 17.97 -4.71 -2.30
C ALA A 25 18.23 -4.20 -3.73
N ALA A 26 17.26 -3.55 -4.37
CA ALA A 26 17.42 -3.00 -5.71
C ALA A 26 18.36 -1.79 -5.74
N LEU A 27 18.30 -0.91 -4.73
CA LEU A 27 19.22 0.22 -4.59
C LEU A 27 20.67 -0.26 -4.38
N GLU A 28 20.87 -1.25 -3.50
CA GLU A 28 22.19 -1.88 -3.27
C GLU A 28 22.75 -2.51 -4.56
N LYS A 29 21.91 -3.26 -5.29
CA LYS A 29 22.28 -3.86 -6.57
C LYS A 29 22.72 -2.83 -7.62
N GLN A 30 22.19 -1.60 -7.53
CA GLN A 30 22.57 -0.47 -8.38
C GLN A 30 23.79 0.31 -7.84
N GLY A 31 24.46 -0.19 -6.81
CA GLY A 31 25.69 0.38 -6.26
C GLY A 31 25.47 1.56 -5.29
N LEU A 32 24.27 1.75 -4.78
CA LEU A 32 24.03 2.73 -3.72
C LEU A 32 24.37 2.13 -2.35
N GLU A 33 24.89 2.94 -1.45
CA GLU A 33 25.05 2.55 -0.05
C GLU A 33 23.71 2.70 0.67
N VAL A 34 23.13 1.61 1.13
CA VAL A 34 21.85 1.59 1.85
C VAL A 34 22.11 1.31 3.33
N ILE A 35 21.63 2.20 4.19
CA ILE A 35 21.67 2.01 5.64
C ILE A 35 20.23 1.99 6.17
N SER A 36 19.94 1.07 7.10
CA SER A 36 18.60 0.91 7.66
C SER A 36 18.50 1.52 9.06
N TYR A 37 17.39 2.22 9.31
CA TYR A 37 16.97 2.63 10.64
C TYR A 37 15.56 2.14 10.89
N ASP A 38 15.43 0.99 11.52
CA ASP A 38 14.17 0.28 11.65
C ASP A 38 13.81 -0.11 13.09
N ARG A 39 12.53 -0.29 13.35
CA ARG A 39 11.93 -0.80 14.57
C ARG A 39 10.81 -1.77 14.22
N ASP A 40 10.48 -2.66 15.15
CA ASP A 40 9.40 -3.63 14.97
C ASP A 40 8.33 -3.47 16.05
N ASN A 41 7.06 -3.39 15.65
CA ASN A 41 5.93 -3.24 16.57
C ASN A 41 5.74 -4.42 17.53
N ARG A 42 6.44 -5.54 17.34
CA ARG A 42 6.51 -6.65 18.31
C ARG A 42 7.20 -6.23 19.61
N GLU A 43 8.09 -5.24 19.56
CA GLU A 43 8.71 -4.64 20.74
C GLU A 43 7.68 -4.11 21.76
N ILE A 44 6.52 -3.63 21.29
CA ILE A 44 5.44 -3.10 22.15
C ILE A 44 4.86 -4.19 23.08
N ASP A 45 5.03 -5.48 22.75
CA ASP A 45 4.51 -6.58 23.56
C ASP A 45 5.24 -6.66 24.89
N SER A 46 6.53 -6.35 24.91
CA SER A 46 7.38 -6.30 26.12
C SER A 46 7.24 -5.01 26.93
N PHE A 47 6.57 -3.98 26.40
CA PHE A 47 6.44 -2.69 27.08
C PHE A 47 5.58 -2.79 28.33
N SER A 48 6.06 -2.19 29.41
CA SER A 48 5.28 -1.92 30.62
C SER A 48 4.08 -1.00 30.34
N ILE A 49 3.16 -0.92 31.28
CA ILE A 49 2.00 -0.02 31.18
C ILE A 49 2.47 1.45 31.04
N ILE A 50 3.51 1.84 31.76
CA ILE A 50 4.07 3.21 31.72
C ILE A 50 4.64 3.50 30.33
N GLU A 51 5.39 2.57 29.72
CA GLU A 51 5.93 2.73 28.36
C GLU A 51 4.84 2.81 27.31
N LYS A 52 3.77 2.01 27.43
CA LYS A 52 2.60 2.11 26.55
C LYS A 52 1.89 3.46 26.65
N PHE A 53 1.75 4.02 27.85
CA PHE A 53 1.23 5.38 28.03
C PHE A 53 2.21 6.45 27.46
N SER A 54 3.50 6.27 27.67
CA SER A 54 4.53 7.15 27.10
C SER A 54 4.48 7.13 25.57
N LEU A 55 4.32 5.96 24.95
CA LEU A 55 4.17 5.81 23.50
C LEU A 55 2.96 6.62 22.99
N ILE A 56 1.79 6.49 23.63
CA ILE A 56 0.58 7.26 23.28
C ILE A 56 0.83 8.77 23.39
N ARG A 57 1.45 9.23 24.47
CA ARG A 57 1.76 10.64 24.68
C ARG A 57 2.73 11.18 23.65
N ASN A 58 3.73 10.38 23.27
CA ASN A 58 4.84 10.76 22.41
C ASN A 58 4.55 10.52 20.91
N THR A 59 3.41 9.94 20.56
CA THR A 59 3.02 9.69 19.15
C THR A 59 3.10 10.93 18.27
N ALA A 60 2.75 12.11 18.80
CA ALA A 60 2.76 13.35 18.03
C ALA A 60 4.15 14.01 17.92
N TRP A 61 5.01 13.78 18.88
CA TRP A 61 6.40 14.20 18.89
C TRP A 61 7.14 13.54 20.06
N SER A 62 8.30 12.94 19.82
CA SER A 62 9.11 12.24 20.81
C SER A 62 10.51 12.83 20.87
N LYS A 63 10.90 13.32 22.06
CA LYS A 63 12.26 13.82 22.31
C LYS A 63 13.31 12.71 22.18
N GLU A 64 12.96 11.52 22.57
CA GLU A 64 13.83 10.35 22.46
C GLU A 64 14.07 9.95 20.99
N SER A 65 12.97 9.75 20.21
CA SER A 65 13.10 9.47 18.77
C SER A 65 13.90 10.55 18.05
N TYR A 66 13.68 11.83 18.37
CA TYR A 66 14.46 12.93 17.82
C TYR A 66 15.95 12.79 18.12
N LYS A 67 16.31 12.56 19.38
CA LYS A 67 17.73 12.48 19.81
C LYS A 67 18.44 11.27 19.20
N LEU A 68 17.80 10.11 19.25
CA LEU A 68 18.38 8.87 18.72
C LEU A 68 18.55 8.94 17.20
N PHE A 69 17.53 9.41 16.50
CA PHE A 69 17.61 9.53 15.06
C PHE A 69 18.62 10.60 14.62
N ARG A 70 18.68 11.72 15.35
CA ARG A 70 19.69 12.76 15.09
C ARG A 70 21.12 12.25 15.29
N ALA A 71 21.35 11.40 16.31
CA ALA A 71 22.66 10.76 16.52
C ALA A 71 23.02 9.84 15.35
N PHE A 72 22.06 9.02 14.89
CA PHE A 72 22.21 8.18 13.71
C PHE A 72 22.57 8.98 12.45
N LEU A 73 21.88 10.11 12.21
CA LEU A 73 22.16 10.99 11.07
C LEU A 73 23.57 11.57 11.11
N LYS A 74 24.05 11.98 12.30
CA LYS A 74 25.41 12.50 12.48
C LYS A 74 26.49 11.46 12.27
N GLU A 75 26.25 10.23 12.71
CA GLU A 75 27.18 9.11 12.56
C GLU A 75 27.30 8.67 11.12
N HIS A 76 26.17 8.53 10.43
CA HIS A 76 26.14 7.92 9.10
C HIS A 76 26.16 8.92 7.94
N GLN A 77 25.75 10.16 8.15
CA GLN A 77 25.70 11.23 7.15
C GLN A 77 25.12 10.81 5.80
N PRO A 78 23.88 10.32 5.73
CA PRO A 78 23.28 9.93 4.44
C PRO A 78 23.03 11.16 3.55
N ASP A 79 23.09 10.96 2.25
CA ASP A 79 22.74 11.98 1.26
C ASP A 79 21.24 12.29 1.25
N ILE A 80 20.41 11.29 1.63
CA ILE A 80 18.97 11.40 1.71
C ILE A 80 18.39 10.36 2.70
N CYS A 81 17.31 10.73 3.40
CA CYS A 81 16.48 9.81 4.17
C CYS A 81 15.21 9.46 3.40
N HIS A 82 14.90 8.18 3.28
CA HIS A 82 13.63 7.69 2.73
C HIS A 82 12.81 7.01 3.82
N VAL A 83 11.70 7.64 4.21
CA VAL A 83 10.81 7.15 5.28
C VAL A 83 9.61 6.44 4.67
N HIS A 84 9.44 5.15 4.97
CA HIS A 84 8.25 4.38 4.56
C HIS A 84 7.17 4.40 5.65
N ASN A 85 7.55 4.17 6.90
CA ASN A 85 6.63 4.22 8.02
C ASN A 85 7.37 4.66 9.29
N PHE A 86 6.76 5.57 10.04
CA PHE A 86 7.32 6.06 11.30
C PHE A 86 6.47 5.70 12.53
N LEU A 87 5.31 5.07 12.37
CA LEU A 87 4.38 4.80 13.46
C LEU A 87 4.36 3.32 13.89
N PRO A 88 4.20 3.10 15.20
CA PRO A 88 4.09 4.06 16.32
C PRO A 88 5.39 4.27 17.11
N LEU A 89 6.49 3.51 16.84
CA LEU A 89 7.71 3.51 17.65
C LEU A 89 8.64 4.70 17.33
N PHE A 90 8.52 5.29 16.16
CA PHE A 90 9.04 6.61 15.85
C PHE A 90 7.94 7.66 16.01
N SER A 91 8.25 8.90 15.76
CA SER A 91 7.29 9.99 15.71
C SER A 91 7.69 10.97 14.60
N PRO A 92 6.84 11.95 14.23
CA PRO A 92 7.22 12.98 13.27
C PRO A 92 8.46 13.80 13.65
N SER A 93 9.00 13.65 14.87
CA SER A 93 10.24 14.29 15.28
C SER A 93 11.47 13.85 14.48
N ILE A 94 11.42 12.71 13.80
CA ILE A 94 12.50 12.27 12.89
C ILE A 94 12.66 13.22 11.69
N PHE A 95 11.56 13.80 11.20
CA PHE A 95 11.62 14.79 10.12
C PHE A 95 12.29 16.08 10.57
N GLN A 96 12.04 16.51 11.83
CA GLN A 96 12.76 17.64 12.43
C GLN A 96 14.25 17.35 12.57
N ALA A 97 14.63 16.11 12.93
CA ALA A 97 16.03 15.74 13.01
C ALA A 97 16.73 15.82 11.63
N CYS A 98 16.05 15.41 10.55
CA CYS A 98 16.57 15.59 9.17
C CYS A 98 16.80 17.08 8.86
N GLN A 99 15.83 17.94 9.18
CA GLN A 99 15.95 19.38 8.94
C GLN A 99 17.13 20.00 9.70
N ASP A 100 17.28 19.66 10.99
CA ASP A 100 18.33 20.21 11.84
C ASP A 100 19.74 19.77 11.43
N GLU A 101 19.86 18.61 10.76
CA GLU A 101 21.13 18.13 10.20
C GLU A 101 21.28 18.44 8.69
N GLY A 102 20.34 19.17 8.09
CA GLY A 102 20.38 19.57 6.68
C GLY A 102 20.22 18.40 5.70
N ILE A 103 19.74 17.23 6.16
CA ILE A 103 19.59 16.03 5.33
C ILE A 103 18.23 16.03 4.66
N PRO A 104 18.17 15.93 3.31
CA PRO A 104 16.92 15.82 2.57
C PRO A 104 16.12 14.58 3.00
N VAL A 105 14.79 14.71 3.04
CA VAL A 105 13.92 13.58 3.40
C VAL A 105 12.73 13.44 2.46
N VAL A 106 12.52 12.22 1.97
CA VAL A 106 11.32 11.82 1.23
C VAL A 106 10.50 10.84 2.08
N GLN A 107 9.17 10.86 1.92
CA GLN A 107 8.28 9.90 2.56
C GLN A 107 7.39 9.21 1.53
N THR A 108 7.45 7.86 1.47
CA THR A 108 6.45 7.08 0.72
C THR A 108 5.16 6.95 1.53
N LEU A 109 4.05 7.31 0.90
CA LEU A 109 2.72 7.33 1.49
C LEU A 109 1.98 6.02 1.17
N HIS A 110 2.30 4.93 1.89
CA HIS A 110 1.68 3.61 1.71
C HIS A 110 0.21 3.54 2.13
N ASN A 111 -0.26 4.51 2.90
CA ASN A 111 -1.62 4.62 3.39
C ASN A 111 -1.97 6.08 3.68
N TYR A 112 -3.24 6.35 3.99
CA TYR A 112 -3.74 7.71 4.22
C TYR A 112 -3.58 8.19 5.66
N ARG A 113 -2.52 7.78 6.38
CA ARG A 113 -2.33 8.08 7.81
C ARG A 113 -2.16 9.56 8.12
N LEU A 114 -1.65 10.35 7.21
CA LEU A 114 -1.53 11.80 7.39
C LEU A 114 -2.89 12.53 7.28
N ILE A 115 -3.92 11.86 6.75
CA ILE A 115 -5.28 12.39 6.58
C ILE A 115 -6.24 11.76 7.59
N CYS A 116 -6.17 10.44 7.72
CA CYS A 116 -7.15 9.60 8.40
C CYS A 116 -6.51 8.81 9.54
N THR A 117 -7.08 8.87 10.74
CA THR A 117 -6.51 8.22 11.92
C THR A 117 -6.36 6.70 11.79
N ASN A 118 -7.23 6.01 11.05
CA ASN A 118 -7.05 4.58 10.75
C ASN A 118 -6.22 4.33 9.48
N GLY A 119 -5.92 5.35 8.69
CA GLY A 119 -5.12 5.27 7.47
C GLY A 119 -5.83 4.69 6.25
N LEU A 120 -7.14 4.41 6.34
CA LEU A 120 -7.87 3.63 5.32
C LEU A 120 -8.87 4.45 4.51
N LEU A 121 -9.22 5.66 4.96
CA LEU A 121 -10.36 6.44 4.46
C LEU A 121 -11.65 5.59 4.38
N MET A 122 -11.82 4.69 5.36
CA MET A 122 -12.96 3.78 5.45
C MET A 122 -13.47 3.69 6.89
N ARG A 123 -14.78 3.53 7.05
CA ARG A 123 -15.45 3.32 8.34
C ARG A 123 -16.70 2.46 8.16
N LYS A 124 -16.85 1.42 9.00
CA LYS A 124 -18.01 0.50 8.97
C LYS A 124 -18.28 -0.05 7.55
N GLY A 125 -17.23 -0.56 6.88
CA GLY A 125 -17.34 -1.14 5.55
C GLY A 125 -17.61 -0.15 4.40
N LYS A 126 -17.63 1.18 4.66
CA LYS A 126 -17.91 2.20 3.65
C LYS A 126 -16.77 3.22 3.59
N ILE A 127 -16.55 3.79 2.41
CA ILE A 127 -15.63 4.92 2.21
C ILE A 127 -16.01 6.06 3.14
N CYS A 128 -15.03 6.69 3.75
CA CYS A 128 -15.21 7.78 4.69
C CYS A 128 -14.13 8.83 4.51
N GLU A 129 -14.48 9.94 3.94
CA GLU A 129 -13.61 11.10 3.72
C GLU A 129 -13.86 12.23 4.74
N LEU A 130 -14.45 11.91 5.88
CA LEU A 130 -14.86 12.91 6.86
C LEU A 130 -13.72 13.81 7.35
N CYS A 131 -12.49 13.27 7.44
CA CYS A 131 -11.30 14.01 7.87
C CYS A 131 -10.53 14.67 6.71
N LEU A 132 -10.89 14.38 5.46
CA LEU A 132 -10.21 14.92 4.28
C LEU A 132 -10.45 16.44 4.17
N GLY A 133 -9.39 17.22 4.14
CA GLY A 133 -9.45 18.68 4.16
C GLY A 133 -10.00 19.30 5.47
N LYS A 134 -10.30 18.46 6.47
CA LYS A 134 -10.89 18.85 7.75
C LYS A 134 -10.05 18.33 8.91
N SER A 135 -10.55 18.53 10.15
CA SER A 135 -9.83 18.08 11.35
C SER A 135 -9.95 16.58 11.59
N ALA A 136 -8.82 15.93 11.87
CA ALA A 136 -8.75 14.52 12.26
C ALA A 136 -9.38 14.24 13.64
N TYR A 137 -9.61 15.25 14.48
CA TYR A 137 -10.29 15.07 15.77
C TYR A 137 -11.73 14.55 15.61
N GLN A 138 -12.38 14.74 14.46
CA GLN A 138 -13.69 14.16 14.17
C GLN A 138 -13.72 12.62 14.27
N ALA A 139 -12.56 11.97 14.12
CA ALA A 139 -12.44 10.52 14.25
C ALA A 139 -12.54 10.02 15.71
N VAL A 140 -12.28 10.88 16.70
CA VAL A 140 -12.17 10.49 18.13
C VAL A 140 -13.46 9.93 18.67
N THR A 141 -14.58 10.65 18.48
CA THR A 141 -15.90 10.20 18.90
C THR A 141 -16.35 8.93 18.19
N LYS A 142 -15.78 8.67 17.03
CA LYS A 142 -16.06 7.50 16.19
C LYS A 142 -15.11 6.32 16.47
N LYS A 143 -14.10 6.50 17.36
CA LYS A 143 -13.11 5.50 17.77
C LYS A 143 -12.44 4.82 16.55
N CYS A 144 -12.08 5.62 15.50
CA CYS A 144 -11.66 5.07 14.20
C CYS A 144 -10.37 4.25 14.26
N TYR A 145 -9.47 4.49 15.21
CA TYR A 145 -8.22 3.73 15.35
C TYR A 145 -8.33 2.69 16.46
N ARG A 146 -8.22 1.41 16.09
CA ARG A 146 -8.26 0.24 17.00
C ARG A 146 -9.48 0.23 17.95
N ASN A 147 -10.60 0.80 17.51
CA ASN A 147 -11.83 0.93 18.29
C ASN A 147 -11.64 1.61 19.67
N SER A 148 -10.64 2.48 19.81
CA SER A 148 -10.28 3.16 21.05
C SER A 148 -10.29 4.68 20.87
N ALA A 149 -11.04 5.40 21.70
CA ALA A 149 -11.06 6.87 21.67
C ALA A 149 -9.69 7.46 22.03
N LEU A 150 -9.00 6.88 23.03
CA LEU A 150 -7.68 7.34 23.48
C LEU A 150 -6.61 7.18 22.37
N GLN A 151 -6.55 6.00 21.74
CA GLN A 151 -5.60 5.75 20.66
C GLN A 151 -5.94 6.57 19.42
N THR A 152 -7.24 6.74 19.10
CA THR A 152 -7.67 7.63 18.02
C THR A 152 -7.27 9.08 18.29
N TYR A 153 -7.43 9.56 19.55
CA TYR A 153 -7.01 10.91 19.94
C TYR A 153 -5.49 11.09 19.77
N ALA A 154 -4.68 10.10 20.16
CA ALA A 154 -3.23 10.18 19.99
C ALA A 154 -2.81 10.39 18.53
N VAL A 155 -3.41 9.60 17.62
CA VAL A 155 -3.14 9.72 16.18
C VAL A 155 -3.74 11.02 15.60
N ALA A 156 -4.96 11.41 16.01
CA ALA A 156 -5.54 12.68 15.59
C ALA A 156 -4.67 13.88 16.04
N ARG A 157 -4.21 13.85 17.29
CA ARG A 157 -3.28 14.87 17.81
C ARG A 157 -1.96 14.90 17.05
N MET A 158 -1.44 13.74 16.64
CA MET A 158 -0.24 13.65 15.81
C MET A 158 -0.47 14.36 14.47
N ILE A 159 -1.57 14.07 13.78
CA ILE A 159 -1.91 14.71 12.49
C ILE A 159 -2.04 16.22 12.68
N GLU A 160 -2.89 16.67 13.62
CA GLU A 160 -3.25 18.08 13.79
C GLU A 160 -2.09 18.92 14.34
N LYS A 161 -1.32 18.40 15.31
CA LYS A 161 -0.16 19.11 15.86
C LYS A 161 0.88 19.37 14.78
N ASN A 162 1.18 18.36 13.96
CA ASN A 162 2.20 18.50 12.94
C ASN A 162 1.70 19.30 11.73
N LYS A 163 0.38 19.30 11.45
CA LYS A 163 -0.24 20.24 10.51
C LYS A 163 -0.11 21.68 11.01
N LYS A 164 -0.44 21.95 12.28
CA LYS A 164 -0.29 23.29 12.90
C LYS A 164 1.15 23.77 12.90
N ASN A 165 2.10 22.89 13.20
CA ASN A 165 3.53 23.18 13.24
C ASN A 165 4.19 23.21 11.85
N GLN A 166 3.43 23.08 10.78
CA GLN A 166 3.90 22.99 9.38
C GLN A 166 4.90 21.85 9.12
N THR A 167 4.99 20.85 10.02
CA THR A 167 5.93 19.71 9.87
C THR A 167 5.75 19.00 8.53
N TRP A 168 4.48 18.80 8.12
CA TRP A 168 4.17 18.17 6.84
C TRP A 168 4.56 19.01 5.62
N ASN A 169 4.55 20.33 5.74
CA ASN A 169 4.86 21.23 4.62
C ASN A 169 6.34 21.64 4.58
N GLU A 170 6.99 21.77 5.73
CA GLU A 170 8.33 22.34 5.83
C GLU A 170 9.42 21.29 6.07
N ASN A 171 9.12 20.26 6.90
CA ASN A 171 10.16 19.31 7.34
C ASN A 171 10.27 18.08 6.43
N ILE A 172 9.42 17.95 5.43
CA ILE A 172 9.49 16.86 4.45
C ILE A 172 9.72 17.49 3.08
N ASP A 173 10.76 17.06 2.40
CA ASP A 173 11.20 17.68 1.16
C ASP A 173 10.52 17.06 -0.07
N GLY A 174 10.03 15.79 0.05
CA GLY A 174 9.26 15.14 -1.00
C GLY A 174 8.36 14.03 -0.47
N TYR A 175 7.24 13.81 -1.14
CA TYR A 175 6.30 12.73 -0.87
C TYR A 175 6.16 11.84 -2.09
N ILE A 176 6.24 10.54 -1.91
CA ILE A 176 5.99 9.55 -2.96
C ILE A 176 4.58 9.00 -2.74
N CYS A 177 3.67 9.37 -3.63
CA CYS A 177 2.32 8.82 -3.72
C CYS A 177 2.34 7.61 -4.67
N LEU A 178 1.67 6.53 -4.29
CA LEU A 178 1.71 5.29 -5.08
C LEU A 178 0.87 5.35 -6.37
N THR A 179 -0.10 6.29 -6.43
CA THR A 179 -1.00 6.50 -7.56
C THR A 179 -1.40 7.97 -7.66
N ASP A 180 -1.89 8.40 -8.84
CA ASP A 180 -2.47 9.73 -9.03
C ASP A 180 -3.70 9.96 -8.16
N PHE A 181 -4.49 8.90 -7.92
CA PHE A 181 -5.60 8.98 -6.96
C PHE A 181 -5.10 9.34 -5.56
N ALA A 182 -4.07 8.67 -5.05
CA ALA A 182 -3.49 9.00 -3.75
C ALA A 182 -2.94 10.43 -3.72
N LYS A 183 -2.20 10.84 -4.77
CA LYS A 183 -1.71 12.22 -4.94
C LYS A 183 -2.85 13.23 -4.83
N SER A 184 -3.97 13.00 -5.53
CA SER A 184 -5.13 13.89 -5.50
C SER A 184 -5.72 14.04 -4.08
N LYS A 185 -5.78 12.95 -3.30
CA LYS A 185 -6.28 12.98 -1.92
C LYS A 185 -5.35 13.73 -0.97
N PHE A 186 -4.04 13.56 -1.10
CA PHE A 186 -3.06 14.29 -0.29
C PHE A 186 -3.03 15.78 -0.67
N LYS A 187 -3.09 16.13 -1.96
CA LYS A 187 -3.25 17.51 -2.42
C LYS A 187 -4.53 18.14 -1.84
N GLN A 188 -5.67 17.45 -1.93
CA GLN A 188 -6.95 17.91 -1.36
C GLN A 188 -6.88 18.12 0.17
N HIS A 189 -6.04 17.34 0.86
CA HIS A 189 -5.81 17.51 2.30
C HIS A 189 -4.94 18.72 2.64
N GLY A 190 -4.18 19.24 1.68
CA GLY A 190 -3.35 20.43 1.82
C GLY A 190 -1.84 20.16 1.89
N LEU A 191 -1.37 19.00 1.43
CA LEU A 191 0.06 18.82 1.19
C LEU A 191 0.49 19.61 -0.05
N PRO A 192 1.71 20.20 -0.07
CA PRO A 192 2.22 20.99 -1.20
C PRO A 192 2.33 20.15 -2.47
N GLU A 193 1.68 20.57 -3.55
CA GLU A 193 1.62 19.82 -4.80
C GLU A 193 2.99 19.60 -5.43
N GLU A 194 3.86 20.60 -5.33
CA GLU A 194 5.24 20.60 -5.84
C GLU A 194 6.15 19.57 -5.14
N LYS A 195 5.74 19.09 -3.96
CA LYS A 195 6.43 18.03 -3.22
C LYS A 195 5.82 16.64 -3.44
N LEU A 196 4.70 16.53 -4.20
CA LEU A 196 3.98 15.28 -4.42
C LEU A 196 4.41 14.61 -5.73
N TYR A 197 5.25 13.60 -5.64
CA TYR A 197 5.66 12.74 -6.75
C TYR A 197 4.73 11.53 -6.85
N VAL A 198 4.50 11.02 -8.06
CA VAL A 198 3.82 9.73 -8.25
C VAL A 198 4.87 8.71 -8.65
N LYS A 199 5.00 7.66 -7.85
CA LYS A 199 5.84 6.51 -8.13
C LYS A 199 5.17 5.26 -7.54
N ALA A 200 4.86 4.33 -8.39
CA ALA A 200 4.27 3.06 -8.02
C ALA A 200 5.22 2.17 -7.18
N ASN A 201 4.69 1.14 -6.54
CA ASN A 201 5.52 0.06 -6.03
C ASN A 201 6.10 -0.77 -7.18
N ALA A 202 7.26 -1.40 -6.96
CA ALA A 202 7.82 -2.39 -7.88
C ALA A 202 7.39 -3.81 -7.48
N VAL A 203 7.30 -4.68 -8.47
CA VAL A 203 7.13 -6.13 -8.28
C VAL A 203 8.32 -6.84 -8.89
N ALA A 204 8.85 -7.83 -8.15
CA ALA A 204 9.85 -8.77 -8.62
C ALA A 204 9.23 -10.15 -8.71
N ILE A 205 9.14 -10.69 -9.92
CA ILE A 205 8.90 -12.12 -10.11
C ILE A 205 10.28 -12.77 -10.26
N THR A 206 10.84 -13.24 -9.14
CA THR A 206 12.21 -13.78 -9.10
C THR A 206 12.33 -15.14 -9.79
N GLU A 207 11.27 -15.92 -9.75
CA GLU A 207 11.15 -17.21 -10.41
C GLU A 207 9.78 -17.26 -11.09
N GLU A 208 9.77 -17.41 -12.40
CA GLU A 208 8.52 -17.53 -13.12
C GLU A 208 7.95 -18.93 -12.94
N PRO A 209 6.75 -19.08 -12.36
CA PRO A 209 6.15 -20.39 -12.17
C PRO A 209 5.80 -21.02 -13.52
N PRO A 210 5.84 -22.36 -13.61
CA PRO A 210 5.52 -23.05 -14.83
C PRO A 210 4.07 -22.78 -15.24
N GLU A 211 3.84 -22.79 -16.54
CA GLU A 211 2.50 -22.87 -17.10
C GLU A 211 2.00 -24.30 -16.94
N VAL A 212 0.84 -24.47 -16.34
CA VAL A 212 0.24 -25.79 -16.06
C VAL A 212 -1.14 -25.82 -16.67
N GLU A 213 -1.43 -26.86 -17.44
CA GLU A 213 -2.77 -27.09 -17.94
C GLU A 213 -3.71 -27.47 -16.78
N VAL A 214 -4.59 -26.54 -16.43
CA VAL A 214 -5.59 -26.71 -15.37
C VAL A 214 -6.98 -26.37 -15.88
N LYS A 215 -8.00 -26.91 -15.23
CA LYS A 215 -9.38 -26.48 -15.50
C LYS A 215 -9.50 -24.98 -15.19
N PRO A 216 -10.27 -24.22 -16.00
CA PRO A 216 -10.44 -22.78 -15.79
C PRO A 216 -10.89 -22.45 -14.36
N TYR A 217 -10.29 -21.44 -13.77
CA TYR A 217 -10.68 -20.85 -12.47
C TYR A 217 -10.39 -19.36 -12.45
N PHE A 218 -11.12 -18.64 -11.62
CA PHE A 218 -10.79 -17.27 -11.25
C PHE A 218 -10.02 -17.27 -9.95
N VAL A 219 -9.08 -16.33 -9.77
CA VAL A 219 -8.29 -16.24 -8.54
C VAL A 219 -8.55 -14.92 -7.82
N PHE A 220 -8.67 -15.00 -6.49
CA PHE A 220 -8.61 -13.88 -5.58
C PHE A 220 -7.41 -14.08 -4.65
N VAL A 221 -6.57 -13.05 -4.48
CA VAL A 221 -5.44 -13.07 -3.56
C VAL A 221 -5.53 -11.89 -2.61
N GLY A 222 -5.61 -12.16 -1.31
CA GLY A 222 -5.70 -11.11 -0.30
C GLY A 222 -6.37 -11.54 1.00
N ARG A 223 -6.52 -10.60 1.93
CA ARG A 223 -7.21 -10.86 3.19
C ARG A 223 -8.70 -11.14 2.95
N LEU A 224 -9.23 -12.18 3.56
CA LEU A 224 -10.64 -12.57 3.42
C LEU A 224 -11.51 -11.76 4.39
N THR A 225 -11.67 -10.46 4.08
CA THR A 225 -12.37 -9.47 4.91
C THR A 225 -13.44 -8.71 4.11
N GLU A 226 -14.38 -8.09 4.81
CA GLU A 226 -15.44 -7.26 4.22
C GLU A 226 -14.89 -6.20 3.26
N SER A 227 -13.83 -5.50 3.67
CA SER A 227 -13.23 -4.42 2.88
C SER A 227 -12.68 -4.87 1.54
N LYS A 228 -12.26 -6.12 1.43
CA LYS A 228 -11.78 -6.72 0.18
C LYS A 228 -12.90 -7.22 -0.74
N GLY A 229 -14.16 -7.03 -0.33
CA GLY A 229 -15.33 -7.36 -1.16
C GLY A 229 -15.60 -8.85 -1.34
N VAL A 230 -15.02 -9.71 -0.50
CA VAL A 230 -15.15 -11.18 -0.66
C VAL A 230 -16.59 -11.69 -0.51
N ARG A 231 -17.50 -10.93 0.12
CA ARG A 231 -18.93 -11.28 0.15
C ARG A 231 -19.57 -11.20 -1.23
N LEU A 232 -19.10 -10.29 -2.09
CA LEU A 232 -19.55 -10.24 -3.48
C LEU A 232 -19.14 -11.52 -4.22
N LEU A 233 -17.93 -12.04 -3.98
CA LEU A 233 -17.49 -13.31 -4.56
C LEU A 233 -18.36 -14.48 -4.09
N LYS A 234 -18.76 -14.49 -2.81
CA LYS A 234 -19.71 -15.47 -2.28
C LYS A 234 -21.09 -15.39 -2.97
N GLU A 235 -21.57 -14.19 -3.26
CA GLU A 235 -22.85 -13.96 -3.92
C GLU A 235 -22.82 -14.49 -5.38
N ILE A 236 -21.79 -14.14 -6.14
CA ILE A 236 -21.68 -14.52 -7.55
C ILE A 236 -21.32 -16.00 -7.75
N ALA A 237 -20.65 -16.63 -6.78
CA ALA A 237 -20.25 -18.05 -6.88
C ALA A 237 -21.42 -19.01 -7.12
N LYS A 238 -22.65 -18.60 -6.78
CA LYS A 238 -23.87 -19.37 -7.06
C LYS A 238 -24.40 -19.20 -8.47
N GLN A 239 -23.87 -18.24 -9.23
CA GLN A 239 -24.35 -17.80 -10.53
C GLN A 239 -23.35 -18.06 -11.65
N ILE A 240 -22.17 -18.60 -11.32
CA ILE A 240 -21.11 -18.93 -12.27
C ILE A 240 -20.73 -20.41 -12.15
N ASP A 241 -20.33 -21.02 -13.27
CA ASP A 241 -19.93 -22.44 -13.31
C ASP A 241 -18.44 -22.64 -13.00
N ILE A 242 -17.61 -21.62 -13.24
CA ILE A 242 -16.16 -21.65 -13.03
C ILE A 242 -15.86 -21.34 -11.58
N PRO A 243 -15.02 -22.14 -10.88
CA PRO A 243 -14.71 -21.93 -9.48
C PRO A 243 -13.84 -20.68 -9.25
N ILE A 244 -14.00 -20.09 -8.06
CA ILE A 244 -13.15 -19.02 -7.56
C ILE A 244 -12.19 -19.62 -6.53
N TRP A 245 -10.89 -19.55 -6.80
CA TRP A 245 -9.86 -19.96 -5.86
C TRP A 245 -9.40 -18.73 -5.04
N MET A 246 -9.44 -18.87 -3.72
CA MET A 246 -9.18 -17.76 -2.81
C MET A 246 -7.92 -18.04 -1.99
N VAL A 247 -6.90 -17.24 -2.23
CA VAL A 247 -5.61 -17.30 -1.51
C VAL A 247 -5.58 -16.21 -0.44
N GLY A 248 -5.44 -16.64 0.82
CA GLY A 248 -5.34 -15.74 1.96
C GLY A 248 -6.17 -16.21 3.17
N GLU A 249 -6.12 -15.42 4.20
CA GLU A 249 -6.79 -15.66 5.48
C GLU A 249 -7.64 -14.44 5.88
N GLY A 250 -8.60 -14.65 6.76
CA GLY A 250 -9.42 -13.57 7.30
C GLY A 250 -10.69 -14.08 7.97
N GLU A 251 -11.40 -13.15 8.58
CA GLU A 251 -12.63 -13.42 9.37
C GLU A 251 -13.77 -14.08 8.59
N LEU A 252 -13.75 -13.99 7.25
CA LEU A 252 -14.79 -14.55 6.39
C LEU A 252 -14.39 -15.90 5.76
N ALA A 253 -13.21 -16.45 6.09
CA ALA A 253 -12.72 -17.69 5.48
C ALA A 253 -13.69 -18.87 5.65
N ASP A 254 -14.22 -19.08 6.87
CA ASP A 254 -15.11 -20.20 7.15
C ASP A 254 -16.45 -20.07 6.43
N GLU A 255 -16.98 -18.84 6.33
CA GLU A 255 -18.21 -18.56 5.58
C GLU A 255 -18.04 -18.86 4.08
N LEU A 256 -16.85 -18.60 3.53
CA LEU A 256 -16.52 -18.82 2.12
C LEU A 256 -16.32 -20.31 1.80
N ARG A 257 -15.72 -21.08 2.70
CA ARG A 257 -15.54 -22.55 2.56
C ARG A 257 -16.85 -23.33 2.38
N LEU A 258 -17.97 -22.74 2.84
CA LEU A 258 -19.31 -23.36 2.71
C LEU A 258 -19.89 -23.21 1.29
N GLN A 259 -19.25 -22.49 0.39
CA GLN A 259 -19.76 -22.28 -0.98
C GLN A 259 -19.20 -23.32 -1.95
N LYS A 260 -20.09 -23.94 -2.74
CA LYS A 260 -19.74 -25.02 -3.68
C LYS A 260 -18.66 -24.62 -4.71
N ASN A 261 -18.73 -23.40 -5.22
CA ASN A 261 -17.82 -22.91 -6.28
C ASN A 261 -16.74 -21.98 -5.74
N ILE A 262 -16.42 -22.05 -4.42
CA ILE A 262 -15.29 -21.36 -3.82
C ILE A 262 -14.34 -22.39 -3.21
N LEU A 263 -13.05 -22.27 -3.56
CA LEU A 263 -11.97 -23.05 -2.95
C LEU A 263 -11.08 -22.09 -2.14
N VAL A 264 -11.16 -22.17 -0.81
CA VAL A 264 -10.31 -21.37 0.09
C VAL A 264 -9.03 -22.14 0.38
N LEU A 265 -7.92 -21.71 -0.22
CA LEU A 265 -6.60 -22.34 -0.11
C LEU A 265 -5.82 -21.92 1.16
N GLY A 266 -6.31 -20.89 1.89
CA GLY A 266 -5.55 -20.30 2.99
C GLY A 266 -4.36 -19.48 2.49
N LYS A 267 -3.44 -19.16 3.42
CA LYS A 267 -2.18 -18.48 3.06
C LYS A 267 -1.26 -19.46 2.33
N GLN A 268 -0.77 -19.07 1.17
CA GLN A 268 0.18 -19.84 0.38
C GLN A 268 1.57 -19.17 0.37
N PRO A 269 2.66 -19.92 0.17
CA PRO A 269 3.96 -19.36 -0.16
C PRO A 269 3.88 -18.45 -1.39
N TYR A 270 4.83 -17.50 -1.51
CA TYR A 270 4.80 -16.53 -2.61
C TYR A 270 4.85 -17.20 -3.98
N PHE A 271 5.77 -18.14 -4.19
CA PHE A 271 5.90 -18.88 -5.45
C PHE A 271 4.61 -19.59 -5.86
N GLU A 272 3.94 -20.27 -4.91
CA GLU A 272 2.65 -20.92 -5.14
C GLU A 272 1.56 -19.90 -5.49
N THR A 273 1.55 -18.76 -4.79
CA THR A 273 0.59 -17.67 -5.05
C THR A 273 0.75 -17.12 -6.46
N VAL A 274 1.99 -16.89 -6.90
CA VAL A 274 2.30 -16.40 -8.27
C VAL A 274 1.88 -17.44 -9.31
N GLY A 275 2.11 -18.74 -9.03
CA GLY A 275 1.66 -19.85 -9.88
C GLY A 275 0.14 -19.89 -10.03
N LEU A 276 -0.58 -19.68 -8.93
CA LEU A 276 -2.05 -19.59 -8.95
C LEU A 276 -2.56 -18.36 -9.73
N ILE A 277 -1.84 -17.25 -9.70
CA ILE A 277 -2.19 -16.07 -10.50
C ILE A 277 -1.92 -16.36 -11.99
N LYS A 278 -0.73 -16.88 -12.33
CA LYS A 278 -0.33 -17.14 -13.72
C LYS A 278 -1.30 -18.04 -14.48
N ASN A 279 -1.75 -19.11 -13.81
CA ASN A 279 -2.61 -20.13 -14.43
C ASN A 279 -4.12 -19.83 -14.30
N ALA A 280 -4.49 -18.68 -13.74
CA ALA A 280 -5.90 -18.29 -13.61
C ALA A 280 -6.46 -17.71 -14.91
N THR A 281 -7.75 -17.91 -15.15
CA THR A 281 -8.50 -17.25 -16.23
C THR A 281 -8.50 -15.72 -16.06
N ALA A 282 -8.61 -15.25 -14.81
CA ALA A 282 -8.41 -13.85 -14.43
C ALA A 282 -8.21 -13.72 -12.93
N LEU A 283 -7.46 -12.67 -12.52
CA LEU A 283 -7.44 -12.18 -11.15
C LEU A 283 -8.67 -11.30 -10.91
N ILE A 284 -9.37 -11.54 -9.79
CA ILE A 284 -10.50 -10.70 -9.35
C ILE A 284 -10.11 -9.95 -8.09
N LEU A 285 -10.27 -8.60 -8.08
CA LEU A 285 -10.06 -7.78 -6.90
C LEU A 285 -11.28 -6.89 -6.63
N PRO A 286 -12.31 -7.37 -5.89
CA PRO A 286 -13.58 -6.67 -5.68
C PRO A 286 -13.56 -5.71 -4.49
N SER A 287 -12.43 -5.06 -4.23
CA SER A 287 -12.23 -4.19 -3.07
C SER A 287 -13.27 -3.08 -2.97
N LEU A 288 -13.77 -2.85 -1.73
CA LEU A 288 -14.78 -1.84 -1.40
C LEU A 288 -14.18 -0.62 -0.69
N TRP A 289 -12.85 -0.47 -0.72
CA TRP A 289 -12.13 0.62 -0.09
C TRP A 289 -11.02 1.17 -1.00
N TYR A 290 -10.48 2.33 -0.62
CA TYR A 290 -9.33 2.90 -1.34
C TYR A 290 -8.07 2.11 -1.00
N GLU A 291 -7.69 1.18 -1.86
CA GLU A 291 -6.39 0.51 -1.78
C GLU A 291 -5.27 1.55 -1.89
N GLY A 292 -4.14 1.30 -1.23
CA GLY A 292 -2.95 2.11 -1.45
C GLY A 292 -2.36 1.83 -2.83
N MET A 293 -1.92 0.60 -3.04
CA MET A 293 -1.55 0.01 -4.33
C MET A 293 -1.62 -1.51 -4.21
N PRO A 294 -2.58 -2.17 -4.86
CA PRO A 294 -2.72 -3.62 -4.76
C PRO A 294 -1.63 -4.34 -5.55
N MET A 295 -0.65 -4.92 -4.84
CA MET A 295 0.49 -5.63 -5.44
C MET A 295 0.05 -6.76 -6.36
N THR A 296 -1.06 -7.42 -6.04
CA THR A 296 -1.61 -8.53 -6.83
C THR A 296 -2.00 -8.14 -8.26
N ILE A 297 -2.37 -6.88 -8.51
CA ILE A 297 -2.61 -6.38 -9.88
C ILE A 297 -1.29 -6.32 -10.64
N LEU A 298 -0.22 -5.83 -10.01
CA LEU A 298 1.10 -5.74 -10.62
C LEU A 298 1.71 -7.12 -10.88
N GLU A 299 1.47 -8.05 -9.95
CA GLU A 299 1.84 -9.46 -10.11
C GLU A 299 1.09 -10.09 -11.28
N ALA A 300 -0.21 -9.85 -11.41
CA ALA A 300 -1.00 -10.33 -12.55
C ALA A 300 -0.54 -9.72 -13.88
N PHE A 301 -0.19 -8.44 -13.91
CA PHE A 301 0.39 -7.79 -15.08
C PHE A 301 1.72 -8.44 -15.49
N ALA A 302 2.64 -8.63 -14.53
CA ALA A 302 3.92 -9.30 -14.76
C ALA A 302 3.77 -10.72 -15.33
N LEU A 303 2.67 -11.40 -14.99
CA LEU A 303 2.36 -12.78 -15.38
C LEU A 303 1.44 -12.87 -16.60
N LYS A 304 1.08 -11.75 -17.22
CA LYS A 304 0.12 -11.69 -18.33
C LYS A 304 -1.24 -12.33 -18.00
N THR A 305 -1.68 -12.16 -16.76
CA THR A 305 -3.00 -12.65 -16.30
C THR A 305 -4.02 -11.51 -16.41
N PRO A 306 -5.19 -11.72 -17.05
CA PRO A 306 -6.24 -10.72 -17.10
C PRO A 306 -6.70 -10.27 -15.71
N VAL A 307 -7.00 -8.97 -15.55
CA VAL A 307 -7.41 -8.38 -14.28
C VAL A 307 -8.83 -7.84 -14.36
N ILE A 308 -9.64 -8.18 -13.36
CA ILE A 308 -11.00 -7.64 -13.15
C ILE A 308 -11.05 -7.04 -11.76
N THR A 309 -11.31 -5.73 -11.65
CA THR A 309 -11.30 -5.05 -10.35
C THR A 309 -12.40 -4.01 -10.21
N SER A 310 -12.72 -3.64 -8.97
CA SER A 310 -13.66 -2.55 -8.68
C SER A 310 -13.17 -1.23 -9.28
N ASP A 311 -14.06 -0.45 -9.86
CA ASP A 311 -13.83 0.91 -10.34
C ASP A 311 -13.74 1.88 -9.15
N LEU A 312 -12.61 1.83 -8.42
CA LEU A 312 -12.49 2.51 -7.14
C LEU A 312 -11.04 2.85 -6.77
N GLY A 313 -10.79 4.11 -6.47
CA GLY A 313 -9.53 4.54 -5.85
C GLY A 313 -8.29 4.23 -6.68
N ALA A 314 -7.31 3.56 -6.10
CA ALA A 314 -6.06 3.22 -6.78
C ALA A 314 -6.28 2.36 -8.03
N MET A 315 -7.29 1.48 -8.03
CA MET A 315 -7.59 0.63 -9.19
C MET A 315 -7.92 1.44 -10.44
N GLN A 316 -8.62 2.59 -10.30
CA GLN A 316 -8.91 3.51 -11.42
C GLN A 316 -7.64 4.15 -12.00
N SER A 317 -6.59 4.27 -11.22
CA SER A 317 -5.30 4.81 -11.70
C SER A 317 -4.45 3.76 -12.42
N ILE A 318 -4.68 2.47 -12.14
CA ILE A 318 -3.88 1.36 -12.66
C ILE A 318 -4.57 0.72 -13.87
N ILE A 319 -5.90 0.57 -13.81
CA ILE A 319 -6.67 -0.13 -14.84
C ILE A 319 -7.33 0.86 -15.78
N ARG A 320 -7.01 0.75 -17.05
CA ARG A 320 -7.72 1.36 -18.18
C ARG A 320 -8.73 0.33 -18.71
N HIS A 321 -10.03 0.60 -18.47
CA HIS A 321 -11.11 -0.34 -18.77
C HIS A 321 -11.09 -0.78 -20.25
N LYS A 322 -11.06 -2.09 -20.48
CA LYS A 322 -10.97 -2.76 -21.81
C LYS A 322 -9.66 -2.56 -22.56
N GLU A 323 -8.67 -1.88 -21.96
CA GLU A 323 -7.33 -1.73 -22.55
C GLU A 323 -6.32 -2.67 -21.90
N ASN A 324 -6.14 -2.59 -20.56
CA ASN A 324 -5.22 -3.42 -19.77
C ASN A 324 -5.91 -4.24 -18.68
N GLY A 325 -7.25 -4.16 -18.57
CA GLY A 325 -8.05 -4.88 -17.61
C GLY A 325 -9.52 -4.44 -17.65
N LEU A 326 -10.34 -4.97 -16.74
CA LEU A 326 -11.75 -4.65 -16.64
C LEU A 326 -12.08 -4.02 -15.30
N LEU A 327 -12.83 -2.93 -15.33
CA LEU A 327 -13.41 -2.26 -14.19
C LEU A 327 -14.90 -2.60 -14.08
N PHE A 328 -15.40 -2.78 -12.86
CA PHE A 328 -16.82 -2.94 -12.57
C PHE A 328 -17.26 -2.05 -11.40
N GLN A 329 -18.54 -1.71 -11.35
CA GLN A 329 -19.09 -0.89 -10.27
C GLN A 329 -18.90 -1.60 -8.91
N PRO A 330 -18.27 -0.97 -7.91
CA PRO A 330 -18.02 -1.57 -6.61
C PRO A 330 -19.30 -2.13 -5.98
N GLY A 331 -19.27 -3.41 -5.61
CA GLY A 331 -20.42 -4.12 -5.02
C GLY A 331 -21.49 -4.60 -6.00
N SER A 332 -21.35 -4.36 -7.31
CA SER A 332 -22.31 -4.83 -8.32
C SER A 332 -21.99 -6.28 -8.72
N ALA A 333 -22.82 -7.21 -8.28
CA ALA A 333 -22.74 -8.62 -8.70
C ALA A 333 -22.96 -8.77 -10.21
N LYS A 334 -23.91 -8.01 -10.77
CA LYS A 334 -24.22 -8.06 -12.19
C LYS A 334 -23.02 -7.64 -13.03
N ASP A 335 -22.42 -6.47 -12.76
CA ASP A 335 -21.29 -5.97 -13.56
C ASP A 335 -20.07 -6.89 -13.43
N LEU A 336 -19.83 -7.48 -12.25
CA LEU A 336 -18.77 -8.45 -12.08
C LEU A 336 -19.02 -9.70 -12.92
N ILE A 337 -20.23 -10.29 -12.89
CA ILE A 337 -20.59 -11.44 -13.70
C ILE A 337 -20.47 -11.12 -15.20
N ASP A 338 -20.91 -9.95 -15.64
CA ASP A 338 -20.77 -9.51 -17.03
C ASP A 338 -19.30 -9.47 -17.47
N ASN A 339 -18.40 -8.97 -16.61
CA ASN A 339 -16.96 -8.95 -16.87
C ASN A 339 -16.32 -10.35 -16.86
N LEU A 340 -16.74 -11.23 -15.95
CA LEU A 340 -16.29 -12.63 -15.94
C LEU A 340 -16.69 -13.35 -17.23
N ASN A 341 -17.94 -13.18 -17.65
CA ASN A 341 -18.45 -13.74 -18.90
C ASN A 341 -17.75 -13.14 -20.14
N PHE A 342 -17.39 -11.84 -20.08
CA PHE A 342 -16.63 -11.20 -21.15
C PHE A 342 -15.29 -11.89 -21.36
N VAL A 343 -14.51 -12.11 -20.29
CA VAL A 343 -13.19 -12.78 -20.36
C VAL A 343 -13.32 -14.20 -20.91
N LEU A 344 -14.34 -14.95 -20.48
CA LEU A 344 -14.57 -16.33 -20.94
C LEU A 344 -14.94 -16.42 -22.41
N LYS A 345 -15.75 -15.48 -22.91
CA LYS A 345 -16.27 -15.52 -24.30
C LYS A 345 -15.34 -14.82 -25.30
N ASN A 346 -14.43 -13.97 -24.83
CA ASN A 346 -13.57 -13.13 -25.69
C ASN A 346 -12.10 -13.33 -25.33
N VAL A 347 -11.61 -14.56 -25.49
CA VAL A 347 -10.24 -14.97 -25.10
C VAL A 347 -9.17 -14.07 -25.73
N ASP A 348 -9.31 -13.74 -27.02
CA ASP A 348 -8.35 -12.86 -27.72
C ASP A 348 -8.32 -11.45 -27.12
N ALA A 349 -9.49 -10.89 -26.77
CA ALA A 349 -9.55 -9.57 -26.13
C ALA A 349 -8.98 -9.61 -24.71
N ALA A 350 -9.22 -10.69 -23.96
CA ALA A 350 -8.64 -10.89 -22.63
C ALA A 350 -7.10 -11.02 -22.71
N SER A 351 -6.59 -11.79 -23.65
CA SER A 351 -5.16 -11.95 -23.90
C SER A 351 -4.50 -10.64 -24.32
N LYS A 352 -5.16 -9.83 -25.15
CA LYS A 352 -4.68 -8.49 -25.53
C LYS A 352 -4.62 -7.54 -24.31
N MET A 353 -5.64 -7.53 -23.45
CA MET A 353 -5.63 -6.73 -22.23
C MET A 353 -4.48 -7.17 -21.30
N ALA A 354 -4.25 -8.47 -21.15
CA ALA A 354 -3.16 -9.00 -20.35
C ALA A 354 -1.78 -8.61 -20.91
N ALA A 355 -1.62 -8.63 -22.25
CA ALA A 355 -0.39 -8.17 -22.91
C ALA A 355 -0.15 -6.67 -22.71
N ASN A 356 -1.18 -5.84 -22.77
CA ASN A 356 -1.08 -4.42 -22.47
C ASN A 356 -0.73 -4.17 -20.99
N GLY A 357 -1.31 -4.97 -20.06
CA GLY A 357 -0.93 -4.93 -18.64
C GLY A 357 0.52 -5.30 -18.41
N PHE A 358 1.05 -6.27 -19.16
CA PHE A 358 2.46 -6.64 -19.12
C PHE A 358 3.37 -5.51 -19.64
N GLN A 359 2.97 -4.82 -20.70
CA GLN A 359 3.70 -3.63 -21.15
C GLN A 359 3.74 -2.54 -20.07
N ASP A 360 2.61 -2.26 -19.40
CA ASP A 360 2.58 -1.33 -18.28
C ASP A 360 3.51 -1.81 -17.13
N TYR A 361 3.58 -3.12 -16.87
CA TYR A 361 4.50 -3.68 -15.89
C TYR A 361 5.96 -3.38 -16.26
N GLU A 362 6.36 -3.63 -17.49
CA GLU A 362 7.75 -3.38 -17.95
C GLU A 362 8.11 -1.89 -17.84
N GLU A 363 7.19 -1.00 -18.23
CA GLU A 363 7.42 0.44 -18.28
C GLU A 363 7.37 1.13 -16.91
N LEU A 364 6.49 0.67 -15.99
CA LEU A 364 6.18 1.42 -14.78
C LEU A 364 6.44 0.64 -13.47
N TYR A 365 6.30 -0.70 -13.49
CA TYR A 365 6.22 -1.51 -12.28
C TYR A 365 7.36 -2.54 -12.14
N SER A 366 8.19 -2.71 -13.16
CA SER A 366 9.42 -3.50 -13.07
C SER A 366 10.40 -2.85 -12.09
N ILE A 367 11.31 -3.64 -11.52
CA ILE A 367 12.33 -3.11 -10.60
C ILE A 367 13.19 -2.07 -11.31
N GLU A 368 13.59 -2.37 -12.54
CA GLU A 368 14.49 -1.53 -13.34
C GLU A 368 13.89 -0.14 -13.55
N SER A 369 12.70 -0.05 -14.12
CA SER A 369 12.02 1.22 -14.40
C SER A 369 11.67 1.97 -13.11
N ASN A 370 11.25 1.26 -12.09
CA ASN A 370 10.84 1.83 -10.81
C ASN A 370 12.02 2.44 -10.04
N MET A 371 13.21 1.81 -10.10
CA MET A 371 14.41 2.34 -9.46
C MET A 371 14.98 3.56 -10.17
N VAL A 372 14.84 3.65 -11.49
CA VAL A 372 15.17 4.87 -12.25
C VAL A 372 14.34 6.04 -11.73
N GLN A 373 13.01 5.87 -11.65
CA GLN A 373 12.10 6.89 -11.12
C GLN A 373 12.44 7.28 -9.67
N LEU A 374 12.74 6.30 -8.80
CA LEU A 374 13.09 6.57 -7.42
C LEU A 374 14.35 7.42 -7.29
N GLN A 375 15.39 7.09 -8.06
CA GLN A 375 16.63 7.87 -8.06
C GLN A 375 16.46 9.27 -8.64
N GLU A 376 15.59 9.45 -9.64
CA GLU A 376 15.26 10.78 -10.17
C GLU A 376 14.56 11.64 -9.11
N ILE A 377 13.63 11.05 -8.34
CA ILE A 377 13.00 11.75 -7.21
C ILE A 377 14.06 12.14 -6.17
N TYR A 378 14.97 11.22 -5.81
CA TYR A 378 16.04 11.52 -4.88
C TYR A 378 16.92 12.68 -5.34
N ARG A 379 17.39 12.65 -6.59
CA ARG A 379 18.20 13.72 -7.18
C ARG A 379 17.46 15.07 -7.17
N SER A 380 16.16 15.05 -7.53
CA SER A 380 15.32 16.25 -7.55
C SER A 380 15.17 16.86 -6.16
N VAL A 381 14.93 16.02 -5.13
CA VAL A 381 14.76 16.46 -3.74
C VAL A 381 16.08 16.97 -3.16
N ILE A 382 17.20 16.29 -3.42
CA ILE A 382 18.54 16.75 -2.98
C ILE A 382 18.87 18.11 -3.62
N ALA A 383 18.64 18.25 -4.93
CA ALA A 383 18.91 19.50 -5.63
C ALA A 383 18.02 20.66 -5.17
N ALA A 384 16.77 20.40 -4.81
CA ALA A 384 15.84 21.39 -4.27
C ALA A 384 16.25 21.86 -2.85
N LYS A 385 16.79 20.96 -2.03
CA LYS A 385 17.24 21.26 -0.66
C LYS A 385 18.53 22.09 -0.64
N ALA A 386 19.37 21.97 -1.66
CA ALA A 386 20.65 22.68 -1.77
C ALA A 386 20.49 24.17 -2.21
N LYS A 387 19.30 24.56 -2.65
CA LYS A 387 18.94 25.95 -3.02
C LYS A 387 18.37 26.71 -1.84
#